data_bc00451d03275029197908382ceeae77
#
_entry.id   bc00451d03275029197908382ceeae77
#
_cell.length_a   1.000
_cell.length_b   1.000
_cell.length_c   1.000
_cell.angle_alpha   90.00
_cell.angle_beta   90.00
_cell.angle_gamma   90.00
#
_symmetry.space_group_name_H-M   'P 1'
#
loop_
_entity.id
_entity.type
_entity.pdbx_description
1 polymer ?
#
loop_
_entity_poly.entity_id
_entity_poly.type
_entity_poly.pdbx_seq_one_letter_code
_entity_poly.pdbx_strand_id
1 'polypeptide(L)'
;MTGTSTFLCRNDRRLYRLPNRPDLGWKKSGMTNKWPHLDYLGWRETCSALHLYLQVAGKYRLAHSPWLNHSWNATFYVTPSGLASSPIPDGPGIEILFDLLDHKVVGTNGEGRKASIALGPTTVAAFHSSFVQLISELGGAPTFSGQPNEVPNPIPFSEDHRDRPYDRDAVQRFHQASVAVDKVFNRFRTSFLGKSSPVHLFWGSFDLAVTRFSGRRAPLHPGGIPALPDNVAQEAYDREVSSAGFWPGGGGIDYPAFYAYAYPAPNGFRSAAVRPDAAFWHDGLSEFILPYEAVQSAPDPDEALMAFLVSTYEAAAELGEWDRDLLECAQGRPRQVRPPDAELAKDAPSIIGGTIEREDGASKGRYRIVIDGAEAEMTYSRAGDGLIIIDHTEVPAVLRGRKVGERLVRQAIEDARREGVAIIPLCPFAKAQIGRHPEWQDVLLRS
;
A
#
# COMPACT_ATOMS: atom_id res chain seq x y z
N MET A 1 0.62 49.16 21.91
CA MET A 1 1.86 49.00 21.11
C MET A 1 1.78 47.63 20.49
N THR A 2 1.35 47.62 19.27
CA THR A 2 1.08 46.41 18.47
C THR A 2 2.33 46.10 17.62
N GLY A 3 2.95 44.97 17.88
CA GLY A 3 4.09 44.47 17.10
C GLY A 3 3.67 43.37 16.16
N THR A 4 3.39 43.71 14.92
CA THR A 4 3.13 42.78 13.82
C THR A 4 4.47 42.19 13.33
N SER A 5 4.70 40.92 13.54
CA SER A 5 5.89 40.21 13.03
C SER A 5 5.62 39.73 11.63
N THR A 6 6.16 40.39 10.64
CA THR A 6 6.10 40.02 9.22
C THR A 6 7.25 39.05 8.93
N PHE A 7 6.94 37.79 8.69
CA PHE A 7 7.91 36.82 8.16
C PHE A 7 8.15 37.11 6.68
N LEU A 8 9.25 37.78 6.37
CA LEU A 8 9.78 37.92 5.03
C LEU A 8 10.58 36.64 4.69
N CYS A 9 10.03 35.84 3.81
CA CYS A 9 10.75 34.72 3.18
C CYS A 9 11.77 35.30 2.19
N ARG A 10 13.03 35.46 2.61
CA ARG A 10 14.13 35.80 1.70
C ARG A 10 14.47 34.59 0.86
N ASN A 11 14.27 34.70 -0.45
CA ASN A 11 14.74 33.81 -1.49
C ASN A 11 16.28 33.81 -1.51
N ASP A 12 16.94 33.06 -0.66
CA ASP A 12 18.37 32.80 -0.77
C ASP A 12 18.58 31.51 -1.60
N ARG A 13 18.73 31.69 -2.91
CA ARG A 13 19.08 30.64 -3.86
C ARG A 13 20.54 30.23 -3.68
N ARG A 14 20.94 29.80 -2.53
CA ARG A 14 22.13 28.96 -2.36
C ARG A 14 21.72 27.52 -2.56
N LEU A 15 21.76 27.09 -3.80
CA LEU A 15 21.78 25.69 -4.15
C LEU A 15 22.88 25.02 -3.32
N TYR A 16 22.50 24.26 -2.30
CA TYR A 16 23.39 23.26 -1.69
C TYR A 16 23.73 22.27 -2.80
N ARG A 17 24.82 22.52 -3.51
CA ARG A 17 25.51 21.46 -4.25
C ARG A 17 26.00 20.46 -3.21
N LEU A 18 25.20 19.44 -2.96
CA LEU A 18 25.74 18.24 -2.35
C LEU A 18 26.83 17.74 -3.33
N PRO A 19 28.05 17.40 -2.84
CA PRO A 19 29.06 16.83 -3.69
C PRO A 19 28.45 15.61 -4.40
N ASN A 20 28.76 15.44 -5.70
CA ASN A 20 28.47 14.21 -6.42
C ASN A 20 28.93 13.07 -5.51
N ARG A 21 27.99 12.39 -4.87
CA ARG A 21 28.31 11.13 -4.22
C ARG A 21 28.79 10.22 -5.34
N PRO A 22 30.04 9.74 -5.28
CA PRO A 22 30.43 8.67 -6.17
C PRO A 22 29.38 7.58 -6.03
N ASP A 23 29.01 7.00 -7.14
CA ASP A 23 28.20 5.79 -7.21
C ASP A 23 28.67 4.89 -6.07
N LEU A 24 27.86 4.80 -5.02
CA LEU A 24 28.12 3.88 -3.93
C LEU A 24 27.88 2.51 -4.52
N GLY A 25 28.86 2.09 -5.35
CA GLY A 25 28.96 0.72 -5.78
C GLY A 25 28.95 -0.13 -4.52
N TRP A 26 27.78 -0.68 -4.23
CA TRP A 26 27.63 -1.71 -3.23
C TRP A 26 28.53 -2.85 -3.71
N LYS A 27 29.80 -2.84 -3.29
CA LYS A 27 30.68 -3.98 -3.50
C LYS A 27 29.91 -5.18 -2.98
N LYS A 28 29.65 -6.15 -3.85
CA LYS A 28 29.23 -7.50 -3.46
C LYS A 28 30.33 -8.10 -2.57
N SER A 29 30.39 -7.68 -1.32
CA SER A 29 31.10 -8.42 -0.29
C SER A 29 30.36 -9.75 -0.17
N GLY A 30 31.09 -10.87 -0.11
CA GLY A 30 30.52 -12.21 -0.03
C GLY A 30 29.44 -12.29 1.06
N MET A 31 28.18 -12.10 0.66
CA MET A 31 27.06 -11.99 1.58
C MET A 31 26.49 -13.39 1.76
N THR A 32 26.54 -13.88 2.99
CA THR A 32 25.63 -14.91 3.50
C THR A 32 24.24 -14.67 2.94
N ASN A 33 23.61 -15.71 2.45
CA ASN A 33 22.26 -15.68 1.86
C ASN A 33 21.33 -14.89 2.78
N LYS A 34 20.89 -13.71 2.34
CA LYS A 34 20.04 -12.81 3.14
C LYS A 34 18.63 -13.34 3.34
N TRP A 35 18.26 -14.38 2.58
CA TRP A 35 16.98 -15.05 2.62
C TRP A 35 17.19 -16.44 3.26
N PRO A 36 17.00 -16.57 4.59
CA PRO A 36 17.23 -17.83 5.29
C PRO A 36 16.21 -18.87 4.90
N HIS A 37 16.56 -20.15 5.03
CA HIS A 37 15.60 -21.22 4.91
C HIS A 37 14.61 -21.19 6.08
N LEU A 38 13.31 -21.23 5.78
CA LEU A 38 12.22 -21.28 6.75
C LEU A 38 11.50 -22.63 6.61
N ASP A 39 11.63 -23.46 7.62
CA ASP A 39 10.89 -24.73 7.73
C ASP A 39 9.73 -24.55 8.71
N TYR A 40 8.54 -24.22 8.18
CA TYR A 40 7.37 -23.99 9.05
C TYR A 40 7.02 -25.20 9.88
N LEU A 41 7.03 -26.40 9.30
CA LEU A 41 6.65 -27.61 10.02
C LEU A 41 7.60 -27.89 11.20
N GLY A 42 8.89 -27.59 11.03
CA GLY A 42 9.91 -27.76 12.07
C GLY A 42 9.79 -26.76 13.22
N TRP A 43 9.25 -25.57 13.00
CA TRP A 43 9.14 -24.55 14.07
C TRP A 43 7.71 -24.15 14.41
N ARG A 44 6.72 -24.81 13.86
CA ARG A 44 5.29 -24.50 14.00
C ARG A 44 4.86 -24.21 15.45
N GLU A 45 5.32 -25.00 16.40
CA GLU A 45 4.97 -24.80 17.82
C GLU A 45 5.61 -23.53 18.39
N THR A 46 6.85 -23.23 18.03
CA THR A 46 7.54 -21.98 18.40
C THR A 46 6.88 -20.78 17.72
N CYS A 47 6.49 -20.92 16.44
CA CYS A 47 5.74 -19.89 15.71
C CYS A 47 4.43 -19.54 16.43
N SER A 48 3.65 -20.57 16.81
CA SER A 48 2.41 -20.41 17.57
C SER A 48 2.64 -19.76 18.94
N ALA A 49 3.71 -20.11 19.63
CA ALA A 49 4.07 -19.50 20.91
C ALA A 49 4.39 -18.00 20.74
N LEU A 50 5.28 -17.67 19.79
CA LEU A 50 5.69 -16.30 19.51
C LEU A 50 4.49 -15.44 19.06
N HIS A 51 3.60 -15.99 18.23
CA HIS A 51 2.36 -15.34 17.82
C HIS A 51 1.50 -14.96 19.04
N LEU A 52 1.26 -15.88 19.96
CA LEU A 52 0.47 -15.61 21.17
C LEU A 52 1.15 -14.61 22.11
N TYR A 53 2.48 -14.64 22.23
CA TYR A 53 3.21 -13.64 23.02
C TYR A 53 3.09 -12.23 22.40
N LEU A 54 3.16 -12.14 21.08
CA LEU A 54 2.91 -10.88 20.36
C LEU A 54 1.45 -10.42 20.51
N GLN A 55 0.48 -11.35 20.55
CA GLN A 55 -0.91 -11.00 20.82
C GLN A 55 -1.12 -10.38 22.19
N VAL A 56 -0.44 -10.87 23.23
CA VAL A 56 -0.49 -10.25 24.58
C VAL A 56 -0.07 -8.77 24.51
N ALA A 57 1.08 -8.50 23.90
CA ALA A 57 1.57 -7.13 23.78
C ALA A 57 0.73 -6.30 22.79
N GLY A 58 0.22 -6.91 21.73
CA GLY A 58 -0.68 -6.27 20.75
C GLY A 58 -2.01 -5.83 21.38
N LYS A 59 -2.60 -6.66 22.23
CA LYS A 59 -3.81 -6.31 22.98
C LYS A 59 -3.59 -5.15 23.94
N TYR A 60 -2.46 -5.12 24.64
CA TYR A 60 -2.07 -3.98 25.46
C TYR A 60 -1.94 -2.71 24.59
N ARG A 61 -1.21 -2.79 23.47
CA ARG A 61 -1.06 -1.68 22.55
C ARG A 61 -2.41 -1.19 22.02
N LEU A 62 -3.30 -2.10 21.59
CA LEU A 62 -4.64 -1.77 21.11
C LEU A 62 -5.47 -1.02 22.15
N ALA A 63 -5.39 -1.45 23.43
CA ALA A 63 -6.17 -0.85 24.50
C ALA A 63 -5.70 0.57 24.87
N HIS A 64 -4.41 0.87 24.68
CA HIS A 64 -3.79 2.12 25.15
C HIS A 64 -3.36 3.06 24.03
N SER A 65 -3.56 2.71 22.76
CA SER A 65 -3.25 3.59 21.64
C SER A 65 -4.50 4.28 21.11
N PRO A 66 -4.44 5.58 20.77
CA PRO A 66 -5.53 6.25 20.07
C PRO A 66 -5.84 5.53 18.76
N TRP A 67 -7.12 5.45 18.43
CA TRP A 67 -7.56 4.82 17.19
C TRP A 67 -6.95 5.50 15.95
N LEU A 68 -6.43 4.69 15.05
CA LEU A 68 -6.06 5.05 13.70
C LEU A 68 -6.79 4.13 12.73
N ASN A 69 -7.26 4.68 11.60
CA ASN A 69 -7.93 3.88 10.58
C ASN A 69 -7.06 2.70 10.11
N HIS A 70 -7.70 1.63 9.70
CA HIS A 70 -7.09 0.35 9.31
C HIS A 70 -6.31 -0.32 10.44
N SER A 71 -6.66 -0.05 11.70
CA SER A 71 -6.02 -0.62 12.89
C SER A 71 -4.49 -0.41 12.98
N TRP A 72 -3.95 0.61 12.31
CA TRP A 72 -2.51 0.87 12.32
C TRP A 72 -1.97 1.31 13.69
N ASN A 73 -2.85 1.73 14.58
CA ASN A 73 -2.49 1.99 15.97
C ASN A 73 -2.08 0.74 16.76
N ALA A 74 -2.40 -0.47 16.27
CA ALA A 74 -2.18 -1.72 16.99
C ALA A 74 -0.98 -2.54 16.47
N THR A 75 -0.35 -2.14 15.36
CA THR A 75 0.66 -2.93 14.63
C THR A 75 2.06 -2.87 15.24
N PHE A 76 2.91 -3.86 14.92
CA PHE A 76 4.35 -3.83 15.20
C PHE A 76 5.15 -3.56 13.92
N TYR A 77 6.41 -3.16 14.10
CA TYR A 77 7.32 -2.81 13.02
C TYR A 77 8.61 -3.61 13.12
N VAL A 78 9.14 -4.03 11.97
CA VAL A 78 10.43 -4.70 11.90
C VAL A 78 11.55 -3.70 12.24
N THR A 79 12.46 -4.13 13.11
CA THR A 79 13.66 -3.40 13.50
C THR A 79 14.90 -4.26 13.28
N PRO A 80 16.11 -3.70 13.36
CA PRO A 80 17.35 -4.50 13.24
C PRO A 80 17.48 -5.63 14.26
N SER A 81 16.82 -5.55 15.40
CA SER A 81 16.90 -6.59 16.45
C SER A 81 15.62 -7.40 16.65
N GLY A 82 14.49 -7.01 16.02
CA GLY A 82 13.24 -7.74 16.20
C GLY A 82 12.00 -6.97 15.79
N LEU A 83 10.95 -6.97 16.61
CA LEU A 83 9.67 -6.34 16.36
C LEU A 83 9.35 -5.33 17.46
N ALA A 84 9.13 -4.07 17.09
CA ALA A 84 8.84 -3.00 18.04
C ALA A 84 7.44 -2.42 17.85
N SER A 85 6.84 -1.98 18.95
CA SER A 85 5.71 -1.05 18.88
C SER A 85 6.21 0.35 18.54
N SER A 86 5.35 1.27 18.10
CA SER A 86 5.61 2.69 18.30
C SER A 86 5.34 3.03 19.76
N PRO A 87 5.71 4.24 20.26
CA PRO A 87 5.36 4.66 21.61
C PRO A 87 3.85 4.52 21.89
N ILE A 88 3.51 3.85 22.97
CA ILE A 88 2.15 3.66 23.46
C ILE A 88 1.91 4.74 24.52
N PRO A 89 0.89 5.61 24.39
CA PRO A 89 0.68 6.73 25.30
C PRO A 89 -0.01 6.28 26.60
N ASP A 90 0.62 5.37 27.32
CA ASP A 90 0.20 4.90 28.63
C ASP A 90 1.22 5.34 29.69
N GLY A 91 0.76 5.95 30.78
CA GLY A 91 1.63 6.52 31.80
C GLY A 91 2.67 7.48 31.22
N PRO A 92 3.98 7.25 31.44
CA PRO A 92 5.05 8.09 30.91
C PRO A 92 5.35 7.85 29.42
N GLY A 93 4.54 7.04 28.73
CA GLY A 93 4.78 6.53 27.38
C GLY A 93 5.67 5.30 27.39
N ILE A 94 5.22 4.21 26.75
CA ILE A 94 5.90 2.92 26.79
C ILE A 94 6.14 2.40 25.37
N GLU A 95 7.36 1.95 25.08
CA GLU A 95 7.72 1.20 23.88
C GLU A 95 8.02 -0.24 24.25
N ILE A 96 7.52 -1.18 23.46
CA ILE A 96 7.76 -2.61 23.59
C ILE A 96 8.56 -3.12 22.40
N LEU A 97 9.69 -3.76 22.67
CA LEU A 97 10.54 -4.42 21.68
C LEU A 97 10.62 -5.92 21.99
N PHE A 98 10.18 -6.74 21.06
CA PHE A 98 10.54 -8.16 21.00
C PHE A 98 11.92 -8.28 20.36
N ASP A 99 12.95 -8.31 21.16
CA ASP A 99 14.32 -8.50 20.70
C ASP A 99 14.55 -9.98 20.36
N LEU A 100 14.50 -10.30 19.07
CA LEU A 100 14.59 -11.66 18.56
C LEU A 100 16.03 -12.13 18.35
N LEU A 101 17.03 -11.24 18.58
CA LEU A 101 18.43 -11.58 18.58
C LEU A 101 18.86 -12.00 20.01
N ASP A 102 18.51 -11.19 21.00
CA ASP A 102 18.80 -11.48 22.40
C ASP A 102 17.74 -12.36 23.08
N HIS A 103 16.63 -12.64 22.38
CA HIS A 103 15.49 -13.46 22.87
C HIS A 103 14.91 -12.94 24.17
N LYS A 104 14.44 -11.71 24.15
CA LYS A 104 13.79 -11.05 25.29
C LYS A 104 12.76 -10.03 24.79
N VAL A 105 11.76 -9.75 25.61
CA VAL A 105 10.91 -8.58 25.44
C VAL A 105 11.47 -7.47 26.30
N VAL A 106 11.72 -6.31 25.73
CA VAL A 106 12.22 -5.13 26.42
C VAL A 106 11.15 -4.06 26.39
N GLY A 107 10.73 -3.59 27.55
CA GLY A 107 9.93 -2.39 27.68
C GLY A 107 10.81 -1.20 28.06
N THR A 108 10.59 -0.05 27.45
CA THR A 108 11.25 1.22 27.79
C THR A 108 10.20 2.29 27.98
N ASN A 109 10.27 3.08 29.06
CA ASN A 109 9.37 4.20 29.25
C ASN A 109 10.02 5.55 28.91
N GLY A 110 9.20 6.62 28.80
CA GLY A 110 9.65 7.98 28.47
C GLY A 110 10.59 8.61 29.50
N GLU A 111 10.75 8.03 30.69
CA GLU A 111 11.72 8.44 31.71
C GLU A 111 13.05 7.67 31.63
N GLY A 112 13.19 6.79 30.64
CA GLY A 112 14.39 5.98 30.43
C GLY A 112 14.47 4.72 31.30
N ARG A 113 13.41 4.38 32.06
CA ARG A 113 13.34 3.11 32.78
C ARG A 113 13.19 1.96 31.80
N LYS A 114 13.85 0.83 32.07
CA LYS A 114 13.78 -0.38 31.28
C LYS A 114 13.46 -1.58 32.16
N ALA A 115 12.63 -2.46 31.62
CA ALA A 115 12.34 -3.78 32.19
C ALA A 115 12.38 -4.82 31.06
N SER A 116 12.61 -6.09 31.37
CA SER A 116 12.66 -7.12 30.34
C SER A 116 12.19 -8.48 30.84
N ILE A 117 11.68 -9.27 29.89
CA ILE A 117 11.24 -10.65 30.06
C ILE A 117 12.05 -11.51 29.10
N ALA A 118 12.61 -12.61 29.55
CA ALA A 118 13.26 -13.57 28.67
C ALA A 118 12.23 -14.27 27.77
N LEU A 119 12.52 -14.43 26.48
CA LEU A 119 11.81 -15.30 25.58
C LEU A 119 12.46 -16.69 25.61
N GLY A 120 11.64 -17.68 25.90
CA GLY A 120 12.08 -19.08 26.02
C GLY A 120 10.88 -20.01 26.15
N PRO A 121 11.12 -21.31 26.37
CA PRO A 121 10.05 -22.27 26.63
C PRO A 121 9.26 -21.86 27.88
N THR A 122 7.95 -21.62 27.71
CA THR A 122 7.04 -21.22 28.80
C THR A 122 5.59 -21.39 28.38
N THR A 123 4.66 -21.14 29.30
CA THR A 123 3.23 -21.08 28.99
C THR A 123 2.79 -19.66 28.63
N VAL A 124 1.69 -19.51 27.90
CA VAL A 124 1.13 -18.19 27.60
C VAL A 124 0.68 -17.49 28.90
N ALA A 125 0.14 -18.23 29.87
CA ALA A 125 -0.27 -17.68 31.14
C ALA A 125 0.91 -17.10 31.94
N ALA A 126 2.05 -17.79 31.97
CA ALA A 126 3.26 -17.29 32.64
C ALA A 126 3.83 -16.05 31.89
N PHE A 127 3.89 -16.07 30.57
CA PHE A 127 4.31 -14.93 29.77
C PHE A 127 3.38 -13.72 30.01
N HIS A 128 2.06 -13.92 29.97
CA HIS A 128 1.06 -12.88 30.25
C HIS A 128 1.27 -12.25 31.62
N SER A 129 1.44 -13.07 32.66
CA SER A 129 1.71 -12.58 34.05
C SER A 129 2.99 -11.73 34.09
N SER A 130 4.07 -12.20 33.46
CA SER A 130 5.33 -11.46 33.41
C SER A 130 5.19 -10.15 32.62
N PHE A 131 4.39 -10.14 31.55
CA PHE A 131 4.11 -8.94 30.76
C PHE A 131 3.31 -7.89 31.55
N VAL A 132 2.28 -8.32 32.28
CA VAL A 132 1.50 -7.46 33.21
C VAL A 132 2.42 -6.82 34.26
N GLN A 133 3.34 -7.59 34.82
CA GLN A 133 4.33 -7.06 35.77
C GLN A 133 5.27 -6.05 35.10
N LEU A 134 5.81 -6.37 33.92
CA LEU A 134 6.68 -5.47 33.15
C LEU A 134 6.02 -4.12 32.89
N ILE A 135 4.75 -4.09 32.46
CA ILE A 135 4.00 -2.85 32.23
C ILE A 135 3.86 -2.05 33.52
N SER A 136 3.52 -2.72 34.63
CA SER A 136 3.39 -2.08 35.94
C SER A 136 4.73 -1.48 36.44
N GLU A 137 5.84 -2.16 36.23
CA GLU A 137 7.19 -1.67 36.58
C GLU A 137 7.59 -0.43 35.76
N LEU A 138 7.07 -0.31 34.55
CA LEU A 138 7.29 0.84 33.67
C LEU A 138 6.34 2.02 33.97
N GLY A 139 5.39 1.85 34.91
CA GLY A 139 4.43 2.87 35.28
C GLY A 139 3.21 2.95 34.35
N GLY A 140 2.95 1.93 33.55
CA GLY A 140 1.74 1.81 32.74
C GLY A 140 0.60 1.09 33.46
N ALA A 141 -0.59 1.09 32.85
CA ALA A 141 -1.78 0.41 33.32
C ALA A 141 -1.97 -0.91 32.55
N PRO A 142 -1.73 -2.08 33.14
CA PRO A 142 -1.76 -3.37 32.42
C PRO A 142 -3.19 -3.89 32.25
N THR A 143 -4.11 -3.03 31.78
CA THR A 143 -5.53 -3.37 31.60
C THR A 143 -5.81 -3.51 30.10
N PHE A 144 -6.08 -4.72 29.63
CA PHE A 144 -6.40 -5.04 28.25
C PHE A 144 -7.19 -6.35 28.13
N SER A 145 -7.78 -6.61 26.95
CA SER A 145 -8.50 -7.86 26.71
C SER A 145 -7.56 -9.06 26.73
N GLY A 146 -7.86 -10.04 27.57
CA GLY A 146 -7.12 -11.29 27.68
C GLY A 146 -7.46 -12.35 26.61
N GLN A 147 -8.31 -12.04 25.61
CA GLN A 147 -8.72 -13.00 24.60
C GLN A 147 -7.86 -12.87 23.32
N PRO A 148 -7.26 -13.96 22.82
CA PRO A 148 -6.62 -13.96 21.50
C PRO A 148 -7.61 -13.67 20.38
N ASN A 149 -7.13 -13.07 19.27
CA ASN A 149 -7.87 -12.91 18.04
C ASN A 149 -7.31 -13.85 16.96
N GLU A 150 -8.13 -14.17 15.96
CA GLU A 150 -7.71 -14.83 14.71
C GLU A 150 -6.98 -16.17 14.92
N VAL A 151 -7.17 -16.81 16.06
CA VAL A 151 -6.65 -18.15 16.34
C VAL A 151 -7.80 -19.13 16.54
N PRO A 152 -7.67 -20.37 16.06
CA PRO A 152 -8.68 -21.42 16.31
C PRO A 152 -8.79 -21.74 17.81
N ASN A 153 -10.03 -21.85 18.33
CA ASN A 153 -10.31 -22.23 19.72
C ASN A 153 -9.48 -21.43 20.74
N PRO A 154 -9.62 -20.09 20.77
CA PRO A 154 -8.79 -19.24 21.61
C PRO A 154 -9.00 -19.53 23.09
N ILE A 155 -7.89 -19.71 23.81
CA ILE A 155 -7.88 -19.82 25.28
C ILE A 155 -7.47 -18.46 25.83
N PRO A 156 -8.16 -17.92 26.87
CA PRO A 156 -7.72 -16.68 27.50
C PRO A 156 -6.25 -16.76 27.92
N PHE A 157 -5.49 -15.68 27.71
CA PHE A 157 -4.04 -15.71 27.98
C PHE A 157 -3.69 -16.19 29.37
N SER A 158 -4.45 -15.76 30.37
CA SER A 158 -4.23 -16.16 31.80
C SER A 158 -4.57 -17.61 32.08
N GLU A 159 -5.25 -18.33 31.18
CA GLU A 159 -5.72 -19.70 31.31
C GLU A 159 -4.96 -20.69 30.44
N ASP A 160 -4.14 -20.23 29.50
CA ASP A 160 -3.35 -21.11 28.63
C ASP A 160 -2.06 -21.56 29.33
N HIS A 161 -2.18 -22.65 30.06
CA HIS A 161 -1.09 -23.28 30.84
C HIS A 161 -0.36 -24.37 30.04
N ARG A 162 -0.55 -24.46 28.72
CA ARG A 162 0.18 -25.43 27.92
C ARG A 162 1.64 -25.02 27.77
N ASP A 163 2.55 -25.97 28.05
CA ASP A 163 3.97 -25.79 27.79
C ASP A 163 4.21 -25.60 26.29
N ARG A 164 4.98 -24.60 25.92
CA ARG A 164 5.32 -24.30 24.53
C ARG A 164 6.84 -24.28 24.36
N PRO A 165 7.34 -24.96 23.33
CA PRO A 165 8.76 -24.88 23.00
C PRO A 165 9.14 -23.53 22.45
N TYR A 166 10.42 -23.24 22.45
CA TYR A 166 10.98 -22.03 21.85
C TYR A 166 12.32 -22.35 21.19
N ASP A 167 12.36 -22.39 19.87
CA ASP A 167 13.55 -22.59 19.05
C ASP A 167 14.16 -21.23 18.69
N ARG A 168 15.26 -20.90 19.33
CA ARG A 168 15.97 -19.62 19.16
C ARG A 168 16.45 -19.43 17.71
N ASP A 169 16.99 -20.46 17.11
CA ASP A 169 17.55 -20.40 15.75
C ASP A 169 16.44 -20.19 14.72
N ALA A 170 15.29 -20.83 14.88
CA ALA A 170 14.13 -20.63 14.03
C ALA A 170 13.57 -19.21 14.14
N VAL A 171 13.50 -18.67 15.36
CA VAL A 171 13.08 -17.27 15.60
C VAL A 171 14.05 -16.27 14.97
N GLN A 172 15.37 -16.52 15.05
CA GLN A 172 16.36 -15.67 14.36
C GLN A 172 16.22 -15.75 12.84
N ARG A 173 15.99 -16.94 12.27
CA ARG A 173 15.73 -17.09 10.82
C ARG A 173 14.46 -16.35 10.41
N PHE A 174 13.38 -16.45 11.18
CA PHE A 174 12.16 -15.67 10.94
C PHE A 174 12.43 -14.16 10.97
N HIS A 175 13.19 -13.67 11.95
CA HIS A 175 13.57 -12.26 12.00
C HIS A 175 14.40 -11.83 10.78
N GLN A 176 15.40 -12.62 10.39
CA GLN A 176 16.21 -12.34 9.21
C GLN A 176 15.38 -12.30 7.93
N ALA A 177 14.43 -13.22 7.76
CA ALA A 177 13.47 -13.21 6.66
C ALA A 177 12.60 -11.95 6.70
N SER A 178 12.08 -11.59 7.88
CA SER A 178 11.25 -10.39 8.06
C SER A 178 12.00 -9.11 7.68
N VAL A 179 13.29 -8.99 8.03
CA VAL A 179 14.15 -7.85 7.62
C VAL A 179 14.35 -7.81 6.11
N ALA A 180 14.55 -8.97 5.47
CA ALA A 180 14.69 -9.04 4.01
C ALA A 180 13.39 -8.64 3.30
N VAL A 181 12.24 -9.13 3.78
CA VAL A 181 10.90 -8.80 3.27
C VAL A 181 10.60 -7.31 3.47
N ASP A 182 10.82 -6.77 4.67
CA ASP A 182 10.59 -5.36 5.00
C ASP A 182 11.34 -4.42 4.05
N LYS A 183 12.59 -4.75 3.73
CA LYS A 183 13.40 -4.00 2.76
C LYS A 183 12.73 -3.94 1.38
N VAL A 184 12.24 -5.06 0.87
CA VAL A 184 11.59 -5.13 -0.46
C VAL A 184 10.23 -4.43 -0.43
N PHE A 185 9.44 -4.63 0.63
CA PHE A 185 8.15 -3.97 0.80
C PHE A 185 8.30 -2.45 0.90
N ASN A 186 9.28 -1.95 1.64
CA ASN A 186 9.57 -0.50 1.69
C ASN A 186 10.03 0.04 0.33
N ARG A 187 10.81 -0.72 -0.44
CA ARG A 187 11.18 -0.37 -1.82
C ARG A 187 9.95 -0.32 -2.72
N PHE A 188 9.03 -1.28 -2.62
CA PHE A 188 7.76 -1.29 -3.35
C PHE A 188 6.95 -0.02 -3.09
N ARG A 189 6.89 0.47 -1.84
CA ARG A 189 6.17 1.70 -1.48
C ARG A 189 6.68 2.94 -2.21
N THR A 190 7.96 3.00 -2.60
CA THR A 190 8.57 4.20 -3.19
C THR A 190 8.06 4.55 -4.59
N SER A 191 7.34 3.64 -5.26
CA SER A 191 6.72 3.90 -6.56
C SER A 191 5.26 4.34 -6.47
N PHE A 192 4.78 4.69 -5.27
CA PHE A 192 3.39 5.05 -5.05
C PHE A 192 3.25 6.37 -4.30
N LEU A 193 2.44 7.30 -4.85
CA LEU A 193 2.19 8.64 -4.31
C LEU A 193 0.87 8.71 -3.53
N GLY A 194 -0.03 7.75 -3.75
CA GLY A 194 -1.29 7.66 -3.04
C GLY A 194 -1.11 7.26 -1.57
N LYS A 195 -2.22 7.13 -0.86
CA LYS A 195 -2.20 6.57 0.50
C LYS A 195 -1.64 5.15 0.47
N SER A 196 -0.60 4.90 1.23
CA SER A 196 -0.01 3.58 1.45
C SER A 196 0.19 3.34 2.93
N SER A 197 0.01 2.09 3.38
CA SER A 197 0.36 1.72 4.75
C SER A 197 1.87 1.85 4.97
N PRO A 198 2.33 1.99 6.23
CA PRO A 198 3.68 1.53 6.56
C PRO A 198 3.82 0.03 6.26
N VAL A 199 5.03 -0.48 6.18
CA VAL A 199 5.27 -1.93 6.31
C VAL A 199 5.13 -2.26 7.78
N HIS A 200 4.24 -3.19 8.12
CA HIS A 200 3.90 -3.45 9.51
C HIS A 200 3.43 -4.90 9.70
N LEU A 201 3.57 -5.38 10.93
CA LEU A 201 3.10 -6.70 11.32
C LEU A 201 1.78 -6.59 12.08
N PHE A 202 0.74 -7.25 11.56
CA PHE A 202 -0.50 -7.48 12.28
C PHE A 202 -0.33 -8.68 13.22
N TRP A 203 -0.42 -8.41 14.52
CA TRP A 203 -0.23 -9.45 15.54
C TRP A 203 -1.40 -10.46 15.60
N GLY A 204 -2.59 -10.10 15.07
CA GLY A 204 -3.75 -10.99 15.02
C GLY A 204 -3.55 -12.13 14.02
N SER A 205 -3.20 -11.82 12.80
CA SER A 205 -2.93 -12.75 11.69
C SER A 205 -1.47 -13.20 11.61
N PHE A 206 -0.57 -12.55 12.32
CA PHE A 206 0.87 -12.82 12.36
C PHE A 206 1.54 -12.70 10.98
N ASP A 207 1.14 -11.68 10.25
CA ASP A 207 1.66 -11.37 8.93
C ASP A 207 2.33 -10.00 8.85
N LEU A 208 3.33 -9.88 8.01
CA LEU A 208 3.92 -8.60 7.62
C LEU A 208 3.21 -8.10 6.37
N ALA A 209 2.61 -6.91 6.41
CA ALA A 209 1.74 -6.40 5.36
C ALA A 209 2.16 -5.04 4.82
N VAL A 210 1.80 -4.79 3.56
CA VAL A 210 1.87 -3.48 2.90
C VAL A 210 0.66 -3.30 1.99
N THR A 211 -0.04 -2.17 2.12
CA THR A 211 -1.30 -1.91 1.41
C THR A 211 -1.24 -0.57 0.68
N ARG A 212 -1.72 -0.55 -0.55
CA ARG A 212 -1.95 0.64 -1.37
C ARG A 212 -3.45 0.89 -1.52
N PHE A 213 -3.85 2.14 -1.58
CA PHE A 213 -5.24 2.56 -1.65
C PHE A 213 -5.50 3.40 -2.91
N SER A 214 -6.62 3.13 -3.58
CA SER A 214 -7.06 3.95 -4.73
C SER A 214 -7.53 5.36 -4.31
N GLY A 215 -7.91 5.53 -3.03
CA GLY A 215 -8.59 6.71 -2.51
C GLY A 215 -10.11 6.67 -2.65
N ARG A 216 -10.68 5.75 -3.43
CA ARG A 216 -12.12 5.57 -3.59
C ARG A 216 -12.71 4.75 -2.44
N ARG A 217 -14.00 4.97 -2.17
CA ARG A 217 -14.75 4.12 -1.22
C ARG A 217 -14.95 2.73 -1.79
N ALA A 218 -14.76 1.73 -0.95
CA ALA A 218 -15.14 0.36 -1.25
C ALA A 218 -16.58 0.06 -0.82
N PRO A 219 -17.23 -0.97 -1.37
CA PRO A 219 -18.44 -1.55 -0.80
C PRO A 219 -18.22 -1.97 0.66
N LEU A 220 -19.29 -1.98 1.45
CA LEU A 220 -19.21 -2.45 2.84
C LEU A 220 -18.75 -3.91 2.86
N HIS A 221 -17.68 -4.19 3.61
CA HIS A 221 -17.17 -5.56 3.74
C HIS A 221 -18.23 -6.42 4.48
N PRO A 222 -18.55 -7.63 3.96
CA PRO A 222 -19.59 -8.47 4.54
C PRO A 222 -19.27 -8.98 5.96
N GLY A 223 -18.03 -8.87 6.41
CA GLY A 223 -17.61 -9.48 7.68
C GLY A 223 -17.41 -10.99 7.55
N GLY A 224 -17.60 -11.72 8.64
CA GLY A 224 -17.55 -13.19 8.66
C GLY A 224 -16.13 -13.78 8.64
N ILE A 225 -15.09 -12.96 8.86
CA ILE A 225 -13.71 -13.45 9.04
C ILE A 225 -13.64 -14.15 10.42
N PRO A 226 -13.21 -15.42 10.47
CA PRO A 226 -13.18 -16.16 11.73
C PRO A 226 -12.37 -15.46 12.83
N ALA A 227 -12.96 -15.33 14.02
CA ALA A 227 -12.35 -14.72 15.20
C ALA A 227 -11.86 -13.26 15.03
N LEU A 228 -12.36 -12.54 14.00
CA LEU A 228 -12.19 -11.11 13.82
C LEU A 228 -13.56 -10.43 13.89
N PRO A 229 -13.78 -9.38 14.72
CA PRO A 229 -15.04 -8.65 14.74
C PRO A 229 -15.35 -7.98 13.39
N ASP A 230 -16.59 -8.08 12.93
CA ASP A 230 -17.01 -7.55 11.62
C ASP A 230 -16.73 -6.05 11.45
N ASN A 231 -16.89 -5.27 12.51
CA ASN A 231 -16.59 -3.83 12.46
C ASN A 231 -15.12 -3.53 12.21
N VAL A 232 -14.21 -4.41 12.58
CA VAL A 232 -12.77 -4.26 12.27
C VAL A 232 -12.53 -4.48 10.79
N ALA A 233 -13.10 -5.54 10.21
CA ALA A 233 -13.01 -5.79 8.76
C ALA A 233 -13.70 -4.67 7.96
N GLN A 234 -14.89 -4.22 8.38
CA GLN A 234 -15.62 -3.15 7.71
C GLN A 234 -14.85 -1.82 7.70
N GLU A 235 -14.13 -1.51 8.77
CA GLU A 235 -13.28 -0.33 8.86
C GLU A 235 -11.99 -0.49 8.04
N ALA A 236 -11.34 -1.65 8.09
CA ALA A 236 -10.12 -1.93 7.36
C ALA A 236 -10.31 -1.86 5.83
N TYR A 237 -11.50 -2.24 5.36
CA TYR A 237 -11.87 -2.28 3.93
C TYR A 237 -12.86 -1.17 3.51
N ASP A 238 -12.88 -0.04 4.21
CA ASP A 238 -13.75 1.09 3.84
C ASP A 238 -13.30 1.81 2.56
N ARG A 239 -12.11 1.53 2.10
CA ARG A 239 -11.50 2.00 0.84
C ARG A 239 -11.05 0.83 -0.01
N GLU A 240 -11.03 1.05 -1.34
CA GLU A 240 -10.45 0.08 -2.25
C GLU A 240 -8.96 -0.10 -1.97
N VAL A 241 -8.53 -1.36 -1.87
CA VAL A 241 -7.16 -1.73 -1.53
C VAL A 241 -6.56 -2.72 -2.52
N SER A 242 -5.25 -2.63 -2.70
CA SER A 242 -4.37 -3.70 -3.14
C SER A 242 -3.38 -3.95 -2.01
N SER A 243 -3.47 -5.11 -1.40
CA SER A 243 -2.68 -5.49 -0.23
C SER A 243 -1.82 -6.70 -0.55
N ALA A 244 -0.62 -6.71 -0.02
CA ALA A 244 0.29 -7.85 -0.10
C ALA A 244 0.97 -8.03 1.25
N GLY A 245 1.39 -9.28 1.53
CA GLY A 245 2.05 -9.57 2.79
C GLY A 245 2.87 -10.84 2.76
N PHE A 246 3.41 -11.17 3.94
CA PHE A 246 4.23 -12.34 4.18
C PHE A 246 3.75 -13.06 5.43
N TRP A 247 3.42 -14.34 5.28
CA TRP A 247 3.17 -15.27 6.38
C TRP A 247 4.39 -16.18 6.59
N PRO A 248 4.79 -16.40 7.85
CA PRO A 248 5.82 -17.41 8.15
C PRO A 248 5.30 -18.86 8.07
N GLY A 249 4.03 -19.05 7.70
CA GLY A 249 3.26 -20.26 7.72
C GLY A 249 2.10 -20.18 8.74
N GLY A 250 1.11 -21.04 8.62
CA GLY A 250 -0.13 -21.02 9.40
C GLY A 250 -1.32 -20.44 8.62
N GLY A 251 -2.47 -20.24 9.28
CA GLY A 251 -3.62 -19.60 8.64
C GLY A 251 -4.24 -20.39 7.45
N GLY A 252 -4.00 -21.69 7.38
CA GLY A 252 -4.47 -22.55 6.27
C GLY A 252 -3.39 -22.91 5.25
N ILE A 253 -2.16 -22.40 5.41
CA ILE A 253 -0.99 -22.72 4.58
C ILE A 253 0.13 -23.26 5.48
N ASP A 254 0.56 -24.49 5.26
CA ASP A 254 1.59 -25.19 6.07
C ASP A 254 3.03 -24.90 5.59
N TYR A 255 3.24 -23.75 4.97
CA TYR A 255 4.56 -23.28 4.51
C TYR A 255 4.62 -21.74 4.51
N PRO A 256 5.81 -21.14 4.58
CA PRO A 256 5.97 -19.70 4.46
C PRO A 256 5.59 -19.22 3.06
N ALA A 257 4.83 -18.13 2.97
CA ALA A 257 4.34 -17.63 1.68
C ALA A 257 4.15 -16.10 1.69
N PHE A 258 4.21 -15.52 0.49
CA PHE A 258 3.68 -14.19 0.20
C PHE A 258 2.26 -14.33 -0.32
N TYR A 259 1.43 -13.36 0.01
CA TYR A 259 0.07 -13.25 -0.48
C TYR A 259 -0.16 -11.89 -1.13
N ALA A 260 -1.17 -11.82 -2.01
CA ALA A 260 -1.66 -10.54 -2.53
C ALA A 260 -3.14 -10.65 -2.90
N TYR A 261 -3.92 -9.64 -2.51
CA TYR A 261 -5.33 -9.53 -2.81
C TYR A 261 -5.73 -8.09 -3.15
N ALA A 262 -6.95 -7.94 -3.68
CA ALA A 262 -7.61 -6.66 -3.87
C ALA A 262 -9.01 -6.69 -3.23
N TYR A 263 -9.44 -5.57 -2.65
CA TYR A 263 -10.81 -5.41 -2.20
C TYR A 263 -11.39 -4.06 -2.68
N PRO A 264 -12.58 -4.08 -3.33
CA PRO A 264 -13.22 -5.28 -3.88
C PRO A 264 -12.33 -5.89 -4.98
N ALA A 265 -12.33 -7.22 -5.08
CA ALA A 265 -11.60 -7.88 -6.15
C ALA A 265 -12.25 -7.54 -7.50
N PRO A 266 -11.55 -6.88 -8.43
CA PRO A 266 -12.12 -6.52 -9.72
C PRO A 266 -12.34 -7.76 -10.59
N ASN A 267 -13.30 -7.68 -11.52
CA ASN A 267 -13.55 -8.77 -12.47
C ASN A 267 -12.29 -9.13 -13.25
N GLY A 268 -11.97 -10.42 -13.31
CA GLY A 268 -10.78 -10.92 -13.99
C GLY A 268 -9.51 -10.97 -13.12
N PHE A 269 -9.51 -10.40 -11.91
CA PHE A 269 -8.33 -10.37 -11.05
C PHE A 269 -7.77 -11.78 -10.76
N ARG A 270 -8.64 -12.75 -10.43
CA ARG A 270 -8.23 -14.15 -10.18
C ARG A 270 -7.50 -14.83 -11.35
N SER A 271 -7.72 -14.35 -12.58
CA SER A 271 -7.15 -14.90 -13.80
C SER A 271 -6.03 -14.03 -14.38
N ALA A 272 -5.64 -12.97 -13.67
CA ALA A 272 -4.59 -12.09 -14.13
C ALA A 272 -3.25 -12.81 -14.19
N ALA A 273 -2.44 -12.46 -15.20
CA ALA A 273 -1.08 -12.97 -15.31
C ALA A 273 -0.19 -12.25 -14.29
N VAL A 274 0.31 -12.98 -13.31
CA VAL A 274 1.21 -12.47 -12.26
C VAL A 274 2.59 -13.11 -12.37
N ARG A 275 3.57 -12.52 -11.75
CA ARG A 275 4.97 -12.98 -11.78
C ARG A 275 5.50 -13.16 -10.35
N PRO A 276 6.51 -14.03 -10.13
CA PRO A 276 7.07 -15.01 -11.06
C PRO A 276 6.08 -16.15 -11.36
N ASP A 277 6.42 -17.05 -12.29
CA ASP A 277 5.58 -18.20 -12.70
C ASP A 277 5.20 -19.14 -11.54
N ALA A 278 5.94 -19.10 -10.44
CA ALA A 278 5.63 -19.85 -9.22
C ALA A 278 4.43 -19.27 -8.44
N ALA A 279 3.98 -18.06 -8.78
CA ALA A 279 2.79 -17.47 -8.16
C ALA A 279 1.52 -18.08 -8.75
N PHE A 280 0.52 -18.32 -7.92
CA PHE A 280 -0.75 -18.89 -8.34
C PHE A 280 -1.93 -18.33 -7.54
N TRP A 281 -3.13 -18.44 -8.09
CA TRP A 281 -4.35 -18.10 -7.38
C TRP A 281 -4.78 -19.22 -6.45
N HIS A 282 -5.05 -18.92 -5.19
CA HIS A 282 -5.56 -19.85 -4.19
C HIS A 282 -7.05 -19.63 -3.97
N ASP A 283 -7.90 -20.52 -4.51
CA ASP A 283 -9.36 -20.36 -4.46
C ASP A 283 -9.92 -20.26 -3.03
N GLY A 284 -9.40 -21.05 -2.11
CA GLY A 284 -9.87 -21.07 -0.72
C GLY A 284 -9.59 -19.81 0.07
N LEU A 285 -8.52 -19.09 -0.25
CA LEU A 285 -8.15 -17.82 0.37
C LEU A 285 -8.64 -16.61 -0.46
N SER A 286 -8.96 -16.83 -1.74
CA SER A 286 -9.28 -15.75 -2.69
C SER A 286 -8.13 -14.75 -2.86
N GLU A 287 -6.89 -15.26 -2.95
CA GLU A 287 -5.66 -14.48 -3.02
C GLU A 287 -4.65 -15.12 -3.97
N PHE A 288 -3.75 -14.31 -4.51
CA PHE A 288 -2.52 -14.80 -5.12
C PHE A 288 -1.54 -15.21 -4.04
N ILE A 289 -0.93 -16.38 -4.20
CA ILE A 289 0.08 -16.94 -3.30
C ILE A 289 1.38 -17.15 -4.07
N LEU A 290 2.49 -16.77 -3.45
CA LEU A 290 3.84 -17.09 -3.92
C LEU A 290 4.60 -17.79 -2.77
N PRO A 291 4.99 -19.06 -2.91
CA PRO A 291 5.78 -19.74 -1.89
C PRO A 291 7.10 -19.00 -1.60
N TYR A 292 7.43 -18.84 -0.32
CA TYR A 292 8.68 -18.21 0.10
C TYR A 292 9.92 -18.91 -0.50
N GLU A 293 9.90 -20.22 -0.59
CA GLU A 293 10.99 -21.02 -1.16
C GLU A 293 11.28 -20.64 -2.62
N ALA A 294 10.24 -20.31 -3.40
CA ALA A 294 10.40 -19.87 -4.79
C ALA A 294 11.15 -18.52 -4.88
N VAL A 295 10.92 -17.65 -3.92
CA VAL A 295 11.67 -16.38 -3.81
C VAL A 295 13.09 -16.66 -3.32
N GLN A 296 13.25 -17.42 -2.24
CA GLN A 296 14.53 -17.73 -1.63
C GLN A 296 15.52 -18.38 -2.62
N SER A 297 15.02 -19.28 -3.46
CA SER A 297 15.82 -20.02 -4.45
C SER A 297 16.06 -19.26 -5.76
N ALA A 298 15.41 -18.11 -5.95
CA ALA A 298 15.58 -17.31 -7.15
C ALA A 298 17.01 -16.74 -7.27
N PRO A 299 17.53 -16.52 -8.50
CA PRO A 299 18.82 -15.88 -8.70
C PRO A 299 18.93 -14.50 -8.05
N ASP A 300 17.84 -13.75 -8.00
CA ASP A 300 17.69 -12.49 -7.26
C ASP A 300 16.35 -12.53 -6.50
N PRO A 301 16.38 -12.92 -5.22
CA PRO A 301 15.17 -13.00 -4.40
C PRO A 301 14.44 -11.65 -4.23
N ASP A 302 15.21 -10.55 -4.09
CA ASP A 302 14.63 -9.21 -3.94
C ASP A 302 13.80 -8.83 -5.20
N GLU A 303 14.30 -9.13 -6.40
CA GLU A 303 13.60 -8.87 -7.66
C GLU A 303 12.46 -9.86 -7.91
N ALA A 304 12.58 -11.12 -7.50
CA ALA A 304 11.50 -12.10 -7.61
C ALA A 304 10.28 -11.67 -6.77
N LEU A 305 10.51 -11.26 -5.52
CA LEU A 305 9.44 -10.71 -4.68
C LEU A 305 8.89 -9.40 -5.24
N MET A 306 9.76 -8.49 -5.72
CA MET A 306 9.31 -7.24 -6.32
C MET A 306 8.42 -7.47 -7.54
N ALA A 307 8.76 -8.46 -8.39
CA ALA A 307 7.93 -8.82 -9.54
C ALA A 307 6.54 -9.30 -9.13
N PHE A 308 6.43 -10.06 -8.03
CA PHE A 308 5.14 -10.45 -7.46
C PHE A 308 4.31 -9.25 -7.00
N LEU A 309 4.91 -8.38 -6.18
CA LEU A 309 4.24 -7.19 -5.64
C LEU A 309 3.76 -6.24 -6.75
N VAL A 310 4.61 -6.02 -7.75
CA VAL A 310 4.28 -5.11 -8.86
C VAL A 310 3.19 -5.72 -9.74
N SER A 311 3.32 -6.98 -10.16
CA SER A 311 2.35 -7.58 -11.10
C SER A 311 0.97 -7.78 -10.47
N THR A 312 0.88 -8.13 -9.19
CA THR A 312 -0.41 -8.25 -8.49
C THR A 312 -1.06 -6.88 -8.25
N TYR A 313 -0.26 -5.86 -7.92
CA TYR A 313 -0.76 -4.49 -7.82
C TYR A 313 -1.23 -3.97 -9.19
N GLU A 314 -0.45 -4.14 -10.25
CA GLU A 314 -0.83 -3.72 -11.61
C GLU A 314 -2.14 -4.35 -12.03
N ALA A 315 -2.30 -5.66 -11.80
CA ALA A 315 -3.56 -6.35 -12.08
C ALA A 315 -4.74 -5.77 -11.30
N ALA A 316 -4.57 -5.48 -10.00
CA ALA A 316 -5.61 -4.87 -9.18
C ALA A 316 -5.94 -3.45 -9.66
N ALA A 317 -4.93 -2.63 -9.93
CA ALA A 317 -5.10 -1.23 -10.31
C ALA A 317 -5.67 -1.06 -11.73
N GLU A 318 -5.23 -1.89 -12.69
CA GLU A 318 -5.74 -1.85 -14.08
C GLU A 318 -7.18 -2.33 -14.17
N LEU A 319 -7.46 -3.52 -13.63
CA LEU A 319 -8.80 -4.08 -13.66
C LEU A 319 -9.78 -3.32 -12.75
N GLY A 320 -9.27 -2.71 -11.68
CA GLY A 320 -10.03 -1.83 -10.79
C GLY A 320 -10.16 -0.39 -11.31
N GLU A 321 -9.59 -0.07 -12.49
CA GLU A 321 -9.62 1.28 -13.08
C GLU A 321 -9.12 2.37 -12.13
N TRP A 322 -8.04 2.13 -11.42
CA TRP A 322 -7.41 3.13 -10.55
C TRP A 322 -6.75 4.24 -11.38
N ASP A 323 -6.73 5.46 -10.87
CA ASP A 323 -6.02 6.57 -11.51
C ASP A 323 -4.51 6.43 -11.28
N ARG A 324 -3.88 5.53 -12.06
CA ARG A 324 -2.46 5.20 -11.94
C ARG A 324 -1.55 6.41 -12.17
N ASP A 325 -1.98 7.37 -13.01
CA ASP A 325 -1.21 8.59 -13.28
C ASP A 325 -1.10 9.50 -12.05
N LEU A 326 -2.14 9.55 -11.21
CA LEU A 326 -2.11 10.28 -9.94
C LEU A 326 -1.44 9.49 -8.81
N LEU A 327 -1.47 8.16 -8.89
CA LEU A 327 -1.07 7.29 -7.80
C LEU A 327 0.36 6.79 -7.90
N GLU A 328 1.00 6.84 -9.08
CA GLU A 328 2.30 6.21 -9.31
C GLU A 328 3.41 7.20 -9.64
N CYS A 329 4.63 6.80 -9.36
CA CYS A 329 5.86 7.50 -9.74
C CYS A 329 6.98 6.50 -10.04
N ALA A 330 8.07 6.99 -10.65
CA ALA A 330 9.24 6.15 -10.90
C ALA A 330 9.85 5.67 -9.57
N GLN A 331 10.07 4.37 -9.45
CA GLN A 331 10.64 3.75 -8.27
C GLN A 331 12.02 4.30 -7.93
N GLY A 332 12.24 4.58 -6.63
CA GLY A 332 13.55 4.92 -6.12
C GLY A 332 14.13 6.25 -6.57
N ARG A 333 13.33 7.16 -7.14
CA ARG A 333 13.78 8.51 -7.50
C ARG A 333 13.43 9.51 -6.40
N PRO A 334 14.31 9.70 -5.39
CA PRO A 334 14.07 10.63 -4.31
C PRO A 334 14.04 12.08 -4.83
N ARG A 335 13.16 12.90 -4.25
CA ARG A 335 13.06 14.35 -4.53
C ARG A 335 12.62 14.74 -5.95
N GLN A 336 12.20 13.80 -6.78
CA GLN A 336 11.48 14.14 -8.00
C GLN A 336 10.00 14.25 -7.65
N VAL A 337 9.56 15.48 -7.47
CA VAL A 337 8.13 15.79 -7.47
C VAL A 337 7.63 15.49 -8.87
N ARG A 338 6.49 14.82 -8.98
CA ARG A 338 5.84 14.60 -10.27
C ARG A 338 5.65 15.97 -10.95
N PRO A 339 6.10 16.16 -12.19
CA PRO A 339 5.87 17.42 -12.88
C PRO A 339 4.36 17.64 -13.06
N PRO A 340 3.88 18.90 -13.08
CA PRO A 340 2.51 19.21 -13.43
C PRO A 340 2.11 18.54 -14.75
N ASP A 341 0.85 18.15 -14.91
CA ASP A 341 0.36 17.39 -16.07
C ASP A 341 0.74 18.02 -17.44
N ALA A 342 0.87 19.34 -17.50
CA ALA A 342 1.34 20.07 -18.69
C ALA A 342 2.80 19.79 -19.08
N GLU A 343 3.66 19.38 -18.14
CA GLU A 343 5.06 19.02 -18.38
C GLU A 343 5.22 17.53 -18.69
N LEU A 344 4.37 16.68 -18.11
CA LEU A 344 4.32 15.25 -18.43
C LEU A 344 3.93 15.01 -19.89
N ALA A 345 3.08 15.87 -20.44
CA ALA A 345 2.69 15.81 -21.84
C ALA A 345 3.83 16.14 -22.83
N LYS A 346 4.89 16.80 -22.36
CA LYS A 346 6.06 17.16 -23.21
C LYS A 346 7.13 16.05 -23.23
N ASP A 347 7.25 15.26 -22.18
CA ASP A 347 8.30 14.25 -22.02
C ASP A 347 7.79 12.81 -22.12
N ALA A 348 6.48 12.59 -22.14
CA ALA A 348 5.94 11.28 -22.44
C ALA A 348 6.31 10.94 -23.89
N PRO A 349 7.04 9.84 -24.15
CA PRO A 349 7.17 9.41 -25.53
C PRO A 349 5.75 9.24 -26.08
N SER A 350 5.50 9.88 -27.22
CA SER A 350 4.25 9.79 -27.96
C SER A 350 4.03 8.35 -28.46
N ILE A 351 3.72 7.44 -27.54
CA ILE A 351 3.48 6.01 -27.82
C ILE A 351 2.04 5.78 -28.32
N ILE A 352 1.20 6.80 -28.25
CA ILE A 352 -0.13 6.71 -28.87
C ILE A 352 -0.05 7.44 -30.21
N GLY A 353 0.43 6.73 -31.20
CA GLY A 353 0.44 7.17 -32.58
C GLY A 353 -0.99 7.43 -33.07
N GLY A 354 -1.26 8.65 -33.47
CA GLY A 354 -2.50 9.11 -34.08
C GLY A 354 -2.59 10.61 -33.98
N THR A 355 -2.66 11.28 -35.15
CA THR A 355 -2.94 12.71 -35.21
C THR A 355 -4.45 12.90 -35.08
N ILE A 356 -4.88 13.88 -34.29
CA ILE A 356 -6.28 14.27 -34.27
C ILE A 356 -6.55 15.10 -35.54
N GLU A 357 -7.44 14.61 -36.35
CA GLU A 357 -7.92 15.30 -37.53
C GLU A 357 -9.26 15.97 -37.19
N ARG A 358 -9.43 17.21 -37.64
CA ARG A 358 -10.69 17.94 -37.57
C ARG A 358 -11.33 18.02 -38.93
N GLU A 359 -12.55 17.53 -39.05
CA GLU A 359 -13.39 17.69 -40.21
C GLU A 359 -14.47 18.73 -39.87
N ASP A 360 -14.43 19.87 -40.55
CA ASP A 360 -15.29 21.00 -40.24
C ASP A 360 -16.28 21.25 -41.42
N GLY A 361 -17.53 21.40 -41.09
CA GLY A 361 -18.59 21.72 -42.04
C GLY A 361 -19.36 22.97 -41.59
N ALA A 362 -20.25 23.45 -42.43
CA ALA A 362 -21.00 24.69 -42.18
C ALA A 362 -21.87 24.67 -40.91
N SER A 363 -22.40 23.50 -40.54
CA SER A 363 -23.30 23.35 -39.36
C SER A 363 -22.84 22.28 -38.37
N LYS A 364 -21.97 21.37 -38.79
CA LYS A 364 -21.47 20.27 -37.97
C LYS A 364 -20.03 19.99 -38.28
N GLY A 365 -19.30 19.42 -37.34
CA GLY A 365 -17.95 18.94 -37.52
C GLY A 365 -17.63 17.79 -36.58
N ARG A 366 -16.46 17.21 -36.73
CA ARG A 366 -15.93 16.20 -35.81
C ARG A 366 -14.42 16.29 -35.67
N TYR A 367 -13.96 15.84 -34.50
CA TYR A 367 -12.57 15.49 -34.25
C TYR A 367 -12.48 13.97 -34.29
N ARG A 368 -11.52 13.44 -35.04
CA ARG A 368 -11.27 12.00 -35.11
C ARG A 368 -9.80 11.66 -34.85
N ILE A 369 -9.55 10.49 -34.38
CA ILE A 369 -8.21 9.93 -34.21
C ILE A 369 -8.24 8.43 -34.50
N VAL A 370 -7.29 7.95 -35.27
CA VAL A 370 -7.11 6.52 -35.56
C VAL A 370 -5.87 6.02 -34.85
N ILE A 371 -6.02 4.98 -34.04
CA ILE A 371 -4.94 4.35 -33.27
C ILE A 371 -5.07 2.83 -33.43
N ASP A 372 -4.02 2.19 -33.91
CA ASP A 372 -3.97 0.73 -34.13
C ASP A 372 -5.16 0.22 -34.99
N GLY A 373 -5.62 1.02 -35.95
CA GLY A 373 -6.74 0.69 -36.82
C GLY A 373 -8.13 0.92 -36.24
N ALA A 374 -8.25 1.36 -34.98
CA ALA A 374 -9.51 1.74 -34.35
C ALA A 374 -9.71 3.27 -34.38
N GLU A 375 -10.88 3.72 -34.75
CA GLU A 375 -11.23 5.14 -34.82
C GLU A 375 -12.04 5.55 -33.58
N ALA A 376 -11.62 6.65 -32.91
CA ALA A 376 -12.41 7.35 -31.92
C ALA A 376 -12.77 8.74 -32.45
N GLU A 377 -13.97 9.22 -32.14
CA GLU A 377 -14.46 10.50 -32.61
C GLU A 377 -15.19 11.31 -31.52
N MET A 378 -15.21 12.63 -31.75
CA MET A 378 -16.05 13.57 -31.03
C MET A 378 -16.72 14.51 -31.98
N THR A 379 -18.04 14.50 -32.02
CA THR A 379 -18.87 15.31 -32.90
C THR A 379 -19.32 16.61 -32.26
N TYR A 380 -19.46 17.65 -33.05
CA TYR A 380 -20.00 18.93 -32.58
C TYR A 380 -20.89 19.60 -33.66
N SER A 381 -21.82 20.45 -33.19
CA SER A 381 -22.66 21.32 -33.99
C SER A 381 -22.21 22.77 -33.82
N ARG A 382 -22.41 23.60 -34.89
CA ARG A 382 -22.17 25.04 -34.82
C ARG A 382 -23.47 25.81 -34.62
N ALA A 383 -23.48 26.74 -33.69
CA ALA A 383 -24.56 27.67 -33.43
C ALA A 383 -24.10 29.11 -33.77
N GLY A 384 -23.99 29.41 -35.08
CA GLY A 384 -23.34 30.62 -35.60
C GLY A 384 -21.81 30.54 -35.57
N ASP A 385 -21.16 31.69 -35.81
CA ASP A 385 -19.69 31.74 -35.98
C ASP A 385 -18.94 31.73 -34.62
N GLY A 386 -19.64 31.99 -33.48
CA GLY A 386 -18.99 32.16 -32.18
C GLY A 386 -19.26 31.02 -31.21
N LEU A 387 -19.96 29.96 -31.56
CA LEU A 387 -20.37 28.90 -30.61
C LEU A 387 -20.34 27.53 -31.25
N ILE A 388 -19.72 26.58 -30.54
CA ILE A 388 -19.79 25.14 -30.85
C ILE A 388 -20.46 24.40 -29.71
N ILE A 389 -21.19 23.34 -30.03
CA ILE A 389 -21.89 22.46 -29.12
C ILE A 389 -21.28 21.08 -29.28
N ILE A 390 -20.60 20.55 -28.26
CA ILE A 390 -20.08 19.17 -28.29
C ILE A 390 -21.25 18.23 -28.07
N ASP A 391 -21.61 17.48 -29.12
CA ASP A 391 -22.80 16.62 -29.12
C ASP A 391 -22.53 15.23 -28.54
N HIS A 392 -21.45 14.58 -28.98
CA HIS A 392 -21.12 13.21 -28.60
C HIS A 392 -19.63 12.93 -28.65
N THR A 393 -19.17 11.96 -27.85
CA THR A 393 -17.81 11.42 -27.88
C THR A 393 -17.88 9.91 -27.84
N GLU A 394 -17.31 9.24 -28.85
CA GLU A 394 -17.27 7.80 -28.95
C GLU A 394 -15.83 7.30 -28.97
N VAL A 395 -15.53 6.39 -28.03
CA VAL A 395 -14.22 5.73 -27.91
C VAL A 395 -14.44 4.22 -27.89
N PRO A 396 -13.98 3.50 -28.94
CA PRO A 396 -14.06 2.04 -29.00
C PRO A 396 -13.47 1.36 -27.76
N ALA A 397 -14.01 0.19 -27.41
CA ALA A 397 -13.57 -0.55 -26.22
C ALA A 397 -12.06 -0.81 -26.19
N VAL A 398 -11.44 -1.08 -27.34
CA VAL A 398 -9.98 -1.31 -27.49
C VAL A 398 -9.13 -0.08 -27.21
N LEU A 399 -9.70 1.11 -27.20
CA LEU A 399 -9.04 2.38 -26.93
C LEU A 399 -9.41 2.99 -25.57
N ARG A 400 -10.33 2.35 -24.82
CA ARG A 400 -10.72 2.80 -23.48
C ARG A 400 -9.54 2.69 -22.50
N GLY A 401 -9.48 3.58 -21.52
CA GLY A 401 -8.35 3.66 -20.58
C GLY A 401 -7.08 4.34 -21.15
N ARG A 402 -7.01 4.59 -22.47
CA ARG A 402 -5.85 5.21 -23.16
C ARG A 402 -5.98 6.73 -23.29
N LYS A 403 -6.85 7.39 -22.54
CA LYS A 403 -7.11 8.85 -22.55
C LYS A 403 -7.47 9.46 -23.91
N VAL A 404 -7.90 8.63 -24.85
CA VAL A 404 -8.19 9.07 -26.24
C VAL A 404 -9.33 10.09 -26.26
N GLY A 405 -10.41 9.86 -25.51
CA GLY A 405 -11.53 10.80 -25.41
C GLY A 405 -11.12 12.14 -24.76
N GLU A 406 -10.26 12.13 -23.74
CA GLU A 406 -9.71 13.35 -23.14
C GLU A 406 -8.89 14.16 -24.14
N ARG A 407 -8.07 13.49 -24.97
CA ARG A 407 -7.30 14.14 -26.05
C ARG A 407 -8.21 14.86 -27.05
N LEU A 408 -9.33 14.23 -27.44
CA LEU A 408 -10.31 14.83 -28.34
C LEU A 408 -10.94 16.09 -27.73
N VAL A 409 -11.33 16.04 -26.45
CA VAL A 409 -11.89 17.21 -25.73
C VAL A 409 -10.84 18.31 -25.60
N ARG A 410 -9.61 17.98 -25.22
CA ARG A 410 -8.50 18.95 -25.11
C ARG A 410 -8.24 19.66 -26.44
N GLN A 411 -8.21 18.94 -27.55
CA GLN A 411 -8.03 19.53 -28.89
C GLN A 411 -9.14 20.53 -29.19
N ALA A 412 -10.40 20.20 -28.85
CA ALA A 412 -11.51 21.13 -29.09
C ALA A 412 -11.41 22.40 -28.23
N ILE A 413 -10.94 22.28 -26.96
CA ILE A 413 -10.68 23.43 -26.08
C ILE A 413 -9.58 24.33 -26.67
N GLU A 414 -8.48 23.75 -27.12
CA GLU A 414 -7.37 24.50 -27.72
C GLU A 414 -7.78 25.22 -29.02
N ASP A 415 -8.55 24.54 -29.85
CA ASP A 415 -9.07 25.13 -31.10
C ASP A 415 -10.08 26.25 -30.79
N ALA A 416 -10.98 26.04 -29.82
CA ALA A 416 -11.94 27.06 -29.41
C ALA A 416 -11.24 28.34 -28.88
N ARG A 417 -10.17 28.20 -28.11
CA ARG A 417 -9.35 29.34 -27.65
C ARG A 417 -8.71 30.09 -28.85
N ARG A 418 -8.13 29.33 -29.76
CA ARG A 418 -7.46 29.90 -30.92
C ARG A 418 -8.44 30.63 -31.86
N GLU A 419 -9.66 30.09 -31.98
CA GLU A 419 -10.71 30.64 -32.87
C GLU A 419 -11.57 31.70 -32.18
N GLY A 420 -11.46 31.84 -30.83
CA GLY A 420 -12.27 32.78 -30.07
C GLY A 420 -13.75 32.38 -29.99
N VAL A 421 -14.05 31.06 -30.09
CA VAL A 421 -15.41 30.53 -30.03
C VAL A 421 -15.70 29.95 -28.61
N ALA A 422 -16.96 30.05 -28.20
CA ALA A 422 -17.40 29.43 -26.93
C ALA A 422 -17.83 27.98 -27.16
N ILE A 423 -17.84 27.19 -26.06
CA ILE A 423 -18.27 25.78 -26.04
C ILE A 423 -19.46 25.58 -25.12
N ILE A 424 -20.45 24.81 -25.60
CA ILE A 424 -21.49 24.17 -24.78
C ILE A 424 -21.25 22.65 -24.82
N PRO A 425 -20.85 22.00 -23.71
CA PRO A 425 -20.69 20.55 -23.65
C PRO A 425 -22.03 19.85 -23.34
N LEU A 426 -22.78 19.44 -24.36
CA LEU A 426 -23.97 18.59 -24.17
C LEU A 426 -23.58 17.13 -23.95
N CYS A 427 -22.48 16.67 -24.52
CA CYS A 427 -21.96 15.33 -24.26
C CYS A 427 -21.60 15.16 -22.77
N PRO A 428 -22.19 14.18 -22.05
CA PRO A 428 -21.93 13.95 -20.62
C PRO A 428 -20.44 13.69 -20.34
N PHE A 429 -19.74 12.98 -21.24
CA PHE A 429 -18.31 12.72 -21.11
C PHE A 429 -17.50 14.02 -21.22
N ALA A 430 -17.71 14.81 -22.28
CA ALA A 430 -17.02 16.08 -22.46
C ALA A 430 -17.29 17.05 -21.30
N LYS A 431 -18.53 17.13 -20.81
CA LYS A 431 -18.92 17.93 -19.64
C LYS A 431 -18.17 17.50 -18.39
N ALA A 432 -18.06 16.18 -18.17
CA ALA A 432 -17.32 15.65 -17.01
C ALA A 432 -15.81 15.93 -17.11
N GLN A 433 -15.22 15.82 -18.31
CA GLN A 433 -13.81 16.15 -18.51
C GLN A 433 -13.54 17.63 -18.26
N ILE A 434 -14.31 18.53 -18.86
CA ILE A 434 -14.15 19.99 -18.65
C ILE A 434 -14.38 20.36 -17.18
N GLY A 435 -15.30 19.69 -16.49
CA GLY A 435 -15.54 19.91 -15.05
C GLY A 435 -14.37 19.53 -14.14
N ARG A 436 -13.53 18.58 -14.60
CA ARG A 436 -12.31 18.15 -13.88
C ARG A 436 -11.10 19.05 -14.13
N HIS A 437 -11.17 19.89 -15.17
CA HIS A 437 -10.11 20.77 -15.64
C HIS A 437 -10.53 22.24 -15.50
N PRO A 438 -10.31 22.89 -14.35
CA PRO A 438 -10.68 24.30 -14.16
C PRO A 438 -10.09 25.22 -15.23
N GLU A 439 -8.90 24.90 -15.73
CA GLU A 439 -8.19 25.63 -16.78
C GLU A 439 -8.84 25.51 -18.17
N TRP A 440 -9.83 24.63 -18.36
CA TRP A 440 -10.58 24.47 -19.63
C TRP A 440 -11.93 25.21 -19.61
N GLN A 441 -12.31 25.76 -18.47
CA GLN A 441 -13.62 26.39 -18.29
C GLN A 441 -13.69 27.82 -18.86
N ASP A 442 -12.56 28.37 -19.25
CA ASP A 442 -12.44 29.71 -19.84
C ASP A 442 -13.17 29.84 -21.20
N VAL A 443 -13.31 28.72 -21.94
CA VAL A 443 -14.02 28.67 -23.22
C VAL A 443 -15.49 28.30 -23.12
N LEU A 444 -16.02 28.05 -21.90
CA LEU A 444 -17.43 27.76 -21.73
C LEU A 444 -18.29 29.01 -21.96
N LEU A 445 -19.42 28.83 -22.65
CA LEU A 445 -20.43 29.89 -22.75
C LEU A 445 -20.88 30.25 -21.32
N ARG A 446 -20.61 31.48 -20.90
CA ARG A 446 -21.11 31.99 -19.61
C ARG A 446 -22.58 32.36 -19.78
N SER A 447 -23.45 31.74 -18.96
CA SER A 447 -24.86 32.05 -18.87
C SER A 447 -25.13 33.43 -18.25
#